data_ed00879880d92e4b66128356aba8cd62
#
_entry.id   ed00879880d92e4b66128356aba8cd62
#
_cell.length_a   1.000
_cell.length_b   1.000
_cell.length_c   1.000
_cell.angle_alpha   90.00
_cell.angle_beta   90.00
_cell.angle_gamma   90.00
#
_symmetry.space_group_name_H-M   'P 1'
#
loop_
_entity.id
_entity.type
_entity.pdbx_description
1 polymer ?
#
loop_
_entity_poly.entity_id
_entity_poly.type
_entity_poly.pdbx_seq_one_letter_code
_entity_poly.pdbx_strand_id
1 'polypeptide(L)'
;MKHLGIDYGTKRIGLAISNNEGTLAFPKETLLNSENSIHYIIDIVEHEYIEKIVIGKSLDAWGNTNQVQHAIDGFIKKLSCDLKDGIKIVEQDERGSSIAAASHLYTKRNIANKKWSGKSNAKKREHNDANAAAVILQRYLDRK
;
A
#
# COMPACT_ATOMS: atom_id res chain seq x y z
N MET A 1 4.68 -1.57 -17.37
CA MET A 1 4.67 -2.51 -16.21
C MET A 1 3.92 -1.89 -15.06
N LYS A 2 2.78 -2.46 -14.72
CA LYS A 2 1.88 -1.94 -13.69
C LYS A 2 2.16 -2.59 -12.32
N HIS A 3 2.17 -1.81 -11.26
CA HIS A 3 2.52 -2.25 -9.91
C HIS A 3 1.37 -2.02 -8.95
N LEU A 4 1.22 -2.91 -7.97
CA LEU A 4 0.32 -2.77 -6.83
C LEU A 4 1.14 -2.50 -5.57
N GLY A 5 0.83 -1.44 -4.85
CA GLY A 5 1.39 -1.14 -3.53
C GLY A 5 0.44 -1.58 -2.43
N ILE A 6 0.97 -2.21 -1.41
CA ILE A 6 0.20 -2.69 -0.25
C ILE A 6 0.83 -2.15 1.03
N ASP A 7 0.03 -1.46 1.81
CA ASP A 7 0.32 -1.10 3.20
C ASP A 7 -0.48 -2.03 4.12
N TYR A 8 0.18 -3.06 4.64
CA TYR A 8 -0.45 -4.06 5.47
C TYR A 8 -0.65 -3.53 6.90
N GLY A 9 -1.89 -3.54 7.36
CA GLY A 9 -2.25 -3.31 8.75
C GLY A 9 -3.01 -4.49 9.33
N THR A 10 -2.98 -4.65 10.64
CA THR A 10 -3.68 -5.76 11.33
C THR A 10 -5.20 -5.65 11.21
N LYS A 11 -5.73 -4.44 11.09
CA LYS A 11 -7.17 -4.16 10.95
C LYS A 11 -7.58 -3.76 9.55
N ARG A 12 -6.71 -3.06 8.82
CA ARG A 12 -6.96 -2.54 7.48
C ARG A 12 -5.73 -2.68 6.60
N ILE A 13 -5.97 -2.82 5.31
CA ILE A 13 -4.94 -2.92 4.27
C ILE A 13 -5.17 -1.77 3.29
N GLY A 14 -4.19 -0.90 3.15
CA GLY A 14 -4.17 0.15 2.14
C GLY A 14 -3.66 -0.36 0.81
N LEU A 15 -4.30 0.03 -0.28
CA LEU A 15 -3.94 -0.35 -1.65
C LEU A 15 -3.67 0.87 -2.50
N ALA A 16 -2.63 0.79 -3.29
CA ALA A 16 -2.25 1.78 -4.31
C ALA A 16 -1.87 1.10 -5.62
N ILE A 17 -1.98 1.82 -6.71
CA ILE A 17 -1.69 1.29 -8.04
C ILE A 17 -0.80 2.28 -8.81
N SER A 18 0.11 1.77 -9.63
CA SER A 18 0.89 2.62 -10.51
C SER A 18 0.15 2.91 -11.83
N ASN A 19 0.62 3.95 -12.54
CA ASN A 19 0.29 4.10 -13.95
C ASN A 19 0.89 2.93 -14.77
N ASN A 20 0.52 2.84 -16.03
CA ASN A 20 0.97 1.75 -16.93
C ASN A 20 2.49 1.77 -17.14
N GLU A 21 3.11 2.92 -17.02
CA GLU A 21 4.55 3.12 -17.18
C GLU A 21 5.35 2.72 -15.93
N GLY A 22 4.67 2.55 -14.78
CA GLY A 22 5.34 2.25 -13.50
C GLY A 22 6.19 3.41 -12.97
N THR A 23 5.73 4.64 -13.17
CA THR A 23 6.45 5.87 -12.76
C THR A 23 5.74 6.64 -11.65
N LEU A 24 4.41 6.58 -11.60
CA LEU A 24 3.58 7.29 -10.64
C LEU A 24 2.67 6.34 -9.89
N ALA A 25 2.53 6.54 -8.59
CA ALA A 25 1.65 5.79 -7.72
C ALA A 25 0.41 6.60 -7.32
N PHE A 26 -0.74 5.95 -7.32
CA PHE A 26 -2.03 6.52 -6.94
C PHE A 26 -2.69 5.69 -5.85
N PRO A 27 -3.26 6.30 -4.80
CA PRO A 27 -4.06 5.56 -3.83
C PRO A 27 -5.29 4.97 -4.54
N LYS A 28 -5.60 3.71 -4.26
CA LYS A 28 -6.74 3.02 -4.84
C LYS A 28 -7.89 2.91 -3.82
N GLU A 29 -7.68 2.14 -2.78
CA GLU A 29 -8.69 1.90 -1.75
C GLU A 29 -8.09 1.31 -0.48
N THR A 30 -8.90 1.25 0.56
CA THR A 30 -8.57 0.60 1.83
C THR A 30 -9.55 -0.54 2.09
N LEU A 31 -9.03 -1.72 2.41
CA LEU A 31 -9.79 -2.90 2.74
C LEU A 31 -9.76 -3.16 4.24
N LEU A 32 -10.82 -3.78 4.78
CA LEU A 32 -10.74 -4.43 6.06
C LEU A 32 -9.88 -5.69 5.92
N ASN A 33 -8.95 -5.90 6.86
CA ASN A 33 -8.15 -7.12 6.88
C ASN A 33 -9.01 -8.29 7.37
N SER A 34 -9.43 -9.12 6.45
CA SER A 34 -10.28 -10.29 6.66
C SER A 34 -9.78 -11.48 5.85
N GLU A 35 -10.38 -12.63 6.02
CA GLU A 35 -10.06 -13.84 5.25
C GLU A 35 -10.25 -13.65 3.74
N ASN A 36 -11.15 -12.76 3.34
CA ASN A 36 -11.45 -12.48 1.94
C ASN A 36 -10.49 -11.45 1.29
N SER A 37 -9.63 -10.80 2.07
CA SER A 37 -8.73 -9.75 1.58
C SER A 37 -7.79 -10.25 0.48
N ILE A 38 -7.25 -11.47 0.62
CA ILE A 38 -6.35 -12.08 -0.36
C ILE A 38 -7.06 -12.29 -1.69
N HIS A 39 -8.27 -12.85 -1.67
CA HIS A 39 -9.06 -13.06 -2.89
C HIS A 39 -9.36 -11.74 -3.60
N TYR A 40 -9.70 -10.72 -2.84
CA TYR A 40 -9.97 -9.39 -3.38
C TYR A 40 -8.71 -8.77 -4.01
N ILE A 41 -7.56 -8.92 -3.39
CA ILE A 41 -6.28 -8.46 -3.94
C ILE A 41 -5.92 -9.20 -5.22
N ILE A 42 -6.15 -10.50 -5.28
CA ILE A 42 -5.92 -11.32 -6.48
C ILE A 42 -6.82 -10.85 -7.62
N ASP A 43 -8.09 -10.56 -7.34
CA ASP A 43 -9.01 -10.01 -8.33
C ASP A 43 -8.50 -8.67 -8.90
N ILE A 44 -7.98 -7.78 -8.05
CA ILE A 44 -7.35 -6.54 -8.50
C ILE A 44 -6.14 -6.83 -9.38
N VAL A 45 -5.28 -7.73 -8.97
CA VAL A 45 -4.07 -8.10 -9.71
C VAL A 45 -4.42 -8.57 -11.12
N GLU A 46 -5.46 -9.36 -11.25
CA GLU A 46 -5.93 -9.86 -12.55
C GLU A 46 -6.60 -8.79 -13.41
N HIS A 47 -7.55 -8.03 -12.84
CA HIS A 47 -8.30 -7.01 -13.57
C HIS A 47 -7.44 -5.82 -13.98
N GLU A 48 -6.48 -5.45 -13.17
CA GLU A 48 -5.60 -4.32 -13.43
C GLU A 48 -4.30 -4.71 -14.17
N TYR A 49 -4.13 -5.99 -14.48
CA TYR A 49 -2.92 -6.51 -15.14
C TYR A 49 -1.65 -6.15 -14.39
N ILE A 50 -1.64 -6.41 -13.08
CA ILE A 50 -0.51 -6.14 -12.21
C ILE A 50 0.60 -7.17 -12.47
N GLU A 51 1.83 -6.69 -12.64
CA GLU A 51 2.99 -7.54 -12.89
C GLU A 51 3.89 -7.67 -11.65
N LYS A 52 3.76 -6.75 -10.70
CA LYS A 52 4.53 -6.76 -9.46
C LYS A 52 3.75 -6.18 -8.30
N ILE A 53 3.92 -6.79 -7.13
CA ILE A 53 3.34 -6.34 -5.87
C ILE A 53 4.46 -5.81 -4.98
N VAL A 54 4.29 -4.62 -4.43
CA VAL A 54 5.22 -3.97 -3.51
C VAL A 54 4.54 -3.84 -2.14
N ILE A 55 5.12 -4.47 -1.11
CA ILE A 55 4.58 -4.46 0.25
C ILE A 55 5.52 -3.71 1.16
N GLY A 56 5.00 -2.81 1.98
CA GLY A 56 5.79 -2.09 2.98
C GLY A 56 6.27 -3.03 4.08
N LYS A 57 7.56 -2.97 4.38
CA LYS A 57 8.18 -3.74 5.46
C LYS A 57 8.08 -2.99 6.77
N SER A 58 7.54 -3.65 7.79
CA SER A 58 7.45 -3.07 9.14
C SER A 58 8.68 -3.46 9.98
N LEU A 59 9.46 -2.46 10.33
CA LEU A 59 10.61 -2.59 11.21
C LEU A 59 10.49 -1.59 12.38
N ASP A 60 11.10 -1.92 13.51
CA ASP A 60 11.23 -0.94 14.60
C ASP A 60 12.25 0.16 14.25
N ALA A 61 12.43 1.15 15.16
CA ALA A 61 13.39 2.24 14.96
C ALA A 61 14.84 1.77 14.80
N TRP A 62 15.15 0.57 15.24
CA TRP A 62 16.48 -0.06 15.20
C TRP A 62 16.68 -1.01 14.01
N GLY A 63 15.66 -1.16 13.17
CA GLY A 63 15.71 -2.05 12.01
C GLY A 63 15.44 -3.52 12.32
N ASN A 64 14.95 -3.85 13.52
CA ASN A 64 14.57 -5.21 13.89
C ASN A 64 13.14 -5.53 13.46
N THR A 65 12.87 -6.79 13.20
CA THR A 65 11.51 -7.28 12.93
C THR A 65 10.62 -7.16 14.18
N ASN A 66 9.34 -6.89 13.98
CA ASN A 66 8.34 -6.81 15.03
C ASN A 66 7.16 -7.77 14.75
N GLN A 67 6.16 -7.81 15.63
CA GLN A 67 4.99 -8.68 15.45
C GLN A 67 4.22 -8.39 14.15
N VAL A 68 4.17 -7.12 13.72
CA VAL A 68 3.52 -6.73 12.47
C VAL A 68 4.28 -7.31 11.28
N GLN A 69 5.62 -7.33 11.33
CA GLN A 69 6.42 -7.96 10.27
C GLN A 69 6.15 -9.47 10.17
N HIS A 70 5.98 -10.17 11.28
CA HIS A 70 5.59 -11.58 11.26
C HIS A 70 4.21 -11.80 10.61
N ALA A 71 3.26 -10.91 10.88
CA ALA A 71 1.95 -10.93 10.21
C ALA A 71 2.06 -10.66 8.71
N ILE A 72 2.92 -9.73 8.30
CA ILE A 72 3.23 -9.44 6.89
C ILE A 72 3.83 -10.67 6.21
N ASP A 73 4.80 -11.32 6.82
CA ASP A 73 5.44 -12.54 6.29
C ASP A 73 4.41 -13.65 6.05
N GLY A 74 3.50 -13.87 7.00
CA GLY A 74 2.38 -14.80 6.85
C GLY A 74 1.40 -14.41 5.73
N PHE A 75 1.12 -13.13 5.59
CA PHE A 75 0.28 -12.60 4.53
C PHE A 75 0.91 -12.79 3.14
N ILE A 76 2.20 -12.47 3.00
CA ILE A 76 2.96 -12.68 1.76
C ILE A 76 2.95 -14.15 1.36
N LYS A 77 3.14 -15.06 2.32
CA LYS A 77 3.13 -16.50 2.07
C LYS A 77 1.78 -16.97 1.53
N LYS A 78 0.69 -16.56 2.14
CA LYS A 78 -0.67 -16.87 1.67
C LYS A 78 -0.97 -16.29 0.30
N LEU A 79 -0.60 -15.03 0.09
CA LEU A 79 -0.79 -14.34 -1.18
C LEU A 79 0.00 -15.03 -2.30
N SER A 80 1.25 -15.41 -2.04
CA SER A 80 2.11 -16.10 -3.00
C SER A 80 1.56 -17.45 -3.45
N CYS A 81 0.84 -18.17 -2.55
CA CYS A 81 0.25 -19.47 -2.89
C CYS A 81 -0.87 -19.34 -3.93
N ASP A 82 -1.60 -18.23 -3.92
CA ASP A 82 -2.79 -18.03 -4.74
C ASP A 82 -2.54 -17.16 -5.98
N LEU A 83 -1.37 -16.51 -6.06
CA LEU A 83 -0.97 -15.72 -7.24
C LEU A 83 -0.57 -16.63 -8.41
N LYS A 84 -0.87 -16.15 -9.61
CA LYS A 84 -0.39 -16.77 -10.86
C LYS A 84 1.12 -16.65 -10.98
N ASP A 85 1.72 -17.63 -11.66
CA ASP A 85 3.14 -17.60 -11.98
C ASP A 85 3.54 -16.33 -12.73
N GLY A 86 4.69 -15.78 -12.38
CA GLY A 86 5.24 -14.60 -13.02
C GLY A 86 5.04 -13.28 -12.27
N ILE A 87 4.12 -13.22 -11.29
CA ILE A 87 3.93 -12.04 -10.45
C ILE A 87 4.92 -12.06 -9.29
N LYS A 88 5.73 -11.01 -9.18
CA LYS A 88 6.74 -10.89 -8.12
C LYS A 88 6.23 -10.06 -6.97
N ILE A 89 6.48 -10.52 -5.74
CA ILE A 89 6.25 -9.76 -4.51
C ILE A 89 7.61 -9.23 -4.02
N VAL A 90 7.68 -7.93 -3.76
CA VAL A 90 8.86 -7.23 -3.25
C VAL A 90 8.52 -6.50 -1.97
N GLU A 91 9.36 -6.62 -0.96
CA GLU A 91 9.25 -5.83 0.26
C GLU A 91 10.01 -4.51 0.12
N GLN A 92 9.36 -3.41 0.45
CA GLN A 92 9.93 -2.07 0.49
C GLN A 92 10.20 -1.66 1.92
N ASP A 93 11.45 -1.37 2.24
CA ASP A 93 11.86 -0.88 3.56
C ASP A 93 11.35 0.56 3.78
N GLU A 94 10.71 0.80 4.92
CA GLU A 94 10.18 2.10 5.31
C GLU A 94 11.05 2.84 6.33
N ARG A 95 12.24 2.34 6.64
CA ARG A 95 13.15 2.99 7.60
C ARG A 95 13.43 4.44 7.22
N GLY A 96 13.35 5.33 8.22
CA GLY A 96 13.69 6.74 8.08
C GLY A 96 12.66 7.57 7.32
N SER A 97 11.49 7.02 7.07
CA SER A 97 10.42 7.76 6.42
C SER A 97 9.55 8.46 7.45
N SER A 98 9.58 9.77 7.44
CA SER A 98 8.45 10.54 7.90
C SER A 98 7.30 10.39 6.90
N ILE A 99 6.52 9.29 7.02
CA ILE A 99 5.24 9.11 6.30
C ILE A 99 4.37 10.36 6.50
N ALA A 100 4.44 10.99 7.68
CA ALA A 100 3.82 12.27 7.99
C ALA A 100 4.28 13.42 7.07
N ALA A 101 5.53 13.49 6.66
CA ALA A 101 6.02 14.55 5.76
C ALA A 101 5.60 14.33 4.29
N ALA A 102 5.58 13.08 3.84
CA ALA A 102 5.14 12.74 2.49
C ALA A 102 3.61 12.86 2.34
N SER A 103 2.84 12.50 3.34
CA SER A 103 1.38 12.74 3.36
C SER A 103 1.06 14.24 3.37
N HIS A 104 1.93 15.07 3.97
CA HIS A 104 1.76 16.52 4.00
C HIS A 104 1.97 17.17 2.63
N LEU A 105 2.88 16.65 1.82
CA LEU A 105 3.11 17.13 0.45
C LEU A 105 1.99 16.73 -0.51
N TYR A 106 1.44 15.55 -0.35
CA TYR A 106 0.32 15.08 -1.16
C TYR A 106 -1.00 15.81 -0.82
N THR A 107 -1.19 16.14 0.46
CA THR A 107 -2.38 16.86 0.94
C THR A 107 -2.37 18.33 0.51
N LYS A 108 -1.23 19.00 0.48
CA LYS A 108 -1.15 20.42 0.08
C LYS A 108 -1.56 20.68 -1.38
N ARG A 109 -1.33 19.73 -2.29
CA ARG A 109 -1.74 19.87 -3.69
C ARG A 109 -3.24 19.68 -3.93
N ASN A 110 -3.91 18.90 -3.07
CA ASN A 110 -5.32 18.58 -3.25
C ASN A 110 -6.28 19.37 -2.34
N ILE A 111 -5.77 20.08 -1.32
CA ILE A 111 -6.58 20.83 -0.36
C ILE A 111 -6.95 22.25 -0.88
N ALA A 112 -6.26 22.77 -1.89
CA ALA A 112 -6.55 24.11 -2.42
C ALA A 112 -7.96 24.24 -3.04
N ASN A 113 -8.71 23.15 -3.26
CA ASN A 113 -9.98 23.16 -3.96
C ASN A 113 -11.17 22.44 -3.31
N LYS A 114 -11.12 22.06 -2.03
CA LYS A 114 -12.31 21.50 -1.37
C LYS A 114 -12.58 22.14 0.00
N LYS A 115 -13.64 22.94 0.07
CA LYS A 115 -14.29 23.30 1.31
C LYS A 115 -14.69 22.03 2.07
N TRP A 116 -14.10 21.85 3.23
CA TRP A 116 -14.34 20.75 4.14
C TRP A 116 -15.76 20.79 4.70
N SER A 117 -16.58 19.78 4.47
CA SER A 117 -17.76 19.46 5.26
C SER A 117 -17.43 18.27 6.16
N GLY A 118 -17.49 18.51 7.48
CA GLY A 118 -17.09 17.54 8.48
C GLY A 118 -17.93 16.26 8.44
N LYS A 119 -17.36 15.20 7.88
CA LYS A 119 -17.93 13.85 7.97
C LYS A 119 -16.88 12.88 8.51
N SER A 120 -17.25 12.31 9.63
CA SER A 120 -16.75 11.16 10.40
C SER A 120 -15.26 10.75 10.26
N ASN A 121 -14.62 10.58 11.39
CA ASN A 121 -13.25 10.09 11.60
C ASN A 121 -12.94 8.74 10.91
N ALA A 122 -13.92 7.92 10.57
CA ALA A 122 -13.74 6.65 9.89
C ALA A 122 -13.26 6.81 8.43
N LYS A 123 -13.91 7.68 7.64
CA LYS A 123 -13.51 7.99 6.26
C LYS A 123 -12.13 8.62 6.15
N LYS A 124 -11.72 9.37 7.19
CA LYS A 124 -10.39 9.99 7.23
C LYS A 124 -9.27 8.96 7.42
N ARG A 125 -9.54 7.87 8.14
CA ARG A 125 -8.59 6.77 8.35
C ARG A 125 -8.44 5.89 7.11
N GLU A 126 -9.52 5.64 6.38
CA GLU A 126 -9.50 4.87 5.12
C GLU A 126 -8.63 5.56 4.04
N HIS A 127 -8.72 6.88 3.92
CA HIS A 127 -7.87 7.63 2.99
C HIS A 127 -6.39 7.61 3.37
N ASN A 128 -6.07 7.55 4.67
CA ASN A 128 -4.69 7.52 5.12
C ASN A 128 -3.98 6.22 4.77
N ASP A 129 -4.65 5.07 4.85
CA ASP A 129 -4.06 3.77 4.57
C ASP A 129 -3.76 3.60 3.07
N ALA A 130 -4.66 4.01 2.20
CA ALA A 130 -4.43 4.02 0.75
C ALA A 130 -3.33 5.02 0.34
N ASN A 131 -3.28 6.19 0.99
CA ASN A 131 -2.21 7.17 0.77
C ASN A 131 -0.85 6.64 1.24
N ALA A 132 -0.80 5.93 2.37
CA ALA A 132 0.41 5.28 2.85
C ALA A 132 0.90 4.21 1.85
N ALA A 133 0.01 3.41 1.29
CA ALA A 133 0.33 2.46 0.23
C ALA A 133 0.89 3.13 -1.02
N ALA A 134 0.34 4.29 -1.41
CA ALA A 134 0.84 5.08 -2.54
C ALA A 134 2.25 5.61 -2.28
N VAL A 135 2.55 6.06 -1.06
CA VAL A 135 3.90 6.49 -0.66
C VAL A 135 4.90 5.34 -0.73
N ILE A 136 4.54 4.17 -0.22
CA ILE A 136 5.37 2.97 -0.29
C ILE A 136 5.68 2.62 -1.74
N LEU A 137 4.66 2.58 -2.56
CA LEU A 137 4.80 2.27 -3.98
C LEU A 137 5.65 3.30 -4.71
N GLN A 138 5.41 4.60 -4.50
CA GLN A 138 6.18 5.67 -5.14
C GLN A 138 7.67 5.59 -4.79
N ARG A 139 8.00 5.32 -3.54
CA ARG A 139 9.40 5.14 -3.13
C ARG A 139 10.08 3.98 -3.84
N TYR A 140 9.36 2.90 -4.04
CA TYR A 140 9.86 1.77 -4.82
C TYR A 140 10.10 2.17 -6.28
N LEU A 141 9.15 2.89 -6.88
CA LEU A 141 9.25 3.35 -8.27
C LEU A 141 10.40 4.34 -8.48
N ASP A 142 10.65 5.22 -7.51
CA ASP A 142 11.72 6.24 -7.56
C ASP A 142 13.14 5.64 -7.43
N ARG A 143 13.25 4.40 -6.96
CA ARG A 143 14.54 3.69 -6.83
C ARG A 143 14.99 2.93 -8.08
N LYS A 144 14.17 2.90 -9.07
CA LYS A 144 14.49 2.24 -10.34
C LYS A 144 15.47 3.04 -11.18
#